data_da9c68f726bbcace9e7d1e616f573498
#
_entry.id   da9c68f726bbcace9e7d1e616f573498
#
_cell.length_a   1.000
_cell.length_b   1.000
_cell.length_c   1.000
_cell.angle_alpha   90.00
_cell.angle_beta   90.00
_cell.angle_gamma   90.00
#
_symmetry.space_group_name_H-M   'P 1'
#
loop_
_entity.id
_entity.type
_entity.pdbx_description
1 polymer ?
#
loop_
_entity_poly.entity_id
_entity_poly.type
_entity_poly.pdbx_seq_one_letter_code
_entity_poly.pdbx_strand_id
1 'polypeptide(L)'
;MGRSRYRILQSQHPHFLTCTVLNWIPLFTRPATVQIVLDALLYRQQQHNWRIYGYVILENHLHLLVQADELPNQLAHFKSYTARQLIDYLQAINAERLLKQLNWFRKAHKTDRDYQLWEEGSHPQLIDNPDVLRQKLDYIHLNPVKRGYVDLPEHWRYSSARNYAGQDGLLPVYRDWF
;
A
#
# COMPACT_ATOMS: atom_id res chain seq x y z
N MET A 1 17.01 -10.20 -13.56
CA MET A 1 16.14 -10.88 -12.58
C MET A 1 16.44 -10.35 -11.20
N GLY A 2 15.75 -9.30 -10.77
CA GLY A 2 15.88 -8.76 -9.41
C GLY A 2 14.90 -9.47 -8.48
N ARG A 3 15.21 -10.66 -7.96
CA ARG A 3 14.52 -11.16 -6.78
C ARG A 3 14.80 -10.19 -5.65
N SER A 4 13.75 -9.59 -5.07
CA SER A 4 13.88 -8.79 -3.86
C SER A 4 14.74 -9.56 -2.84
N ARG A 5 15.84 -8.95 -2.38
CA ARG A 5 16.75 -9.55 -1.37
C ARG A 5 16.07 -9.72 -0.01
N TYR A 6 14.89 -9.14 0.15
CA TYR A 6 14.16 -9.13 1.41
C TYR A 6 13.00 -10.12 1.31
N ARG A 7 13.03 -11.16 2.14
CA ARG A 7 11.93 -12.11 2.33
C ARG A 7 11.23 -11.79 3.65
N ILE A 8 9.92 -11.93 3.68
CA ILE A 8 9.17 -11.93 4.94
C ILE A 8 9.45 -13.29 5.60
N LEU A 9 10.30 -13.29 6.63
CA LEU A 9 10.75 -14.53 7.28
C LEU A 9 10.06 -14.79 8.62
N GLN A 10 9.44 -13.77 9.23
CA GLN A 10 8.85 -13.84 10.58
C GLN A 10 7.48 -13.17 10.58
N SER A 11 6.41 -13.96 10.46
CA SER A 11 5.02 -13.47 10.46
C SER A 11 4.58 -12.85 11.79
N GLN A 12 5.31 -13.13 12.87
CA GLN A 12 4.99 -12.63 14.22
C GLN A 12 5.45 -11.19 14.50
N HIS A 13 6.20 -10.59 13.57
CA HIS A 13 6.67 -9.21 13.69
C HIS A 13 6.07 -8.30 12.64
N PRO A 14 5.89 -7.01 12.95
CA PRO A 14 5.49 -6.03 11.93
C PRO A 14 6.52 -5.95 10.79
N HIS A 15 6.03 -5.63 9.60
CA HIS A 15 6.86 -5.37 8.43
C HIS A 15 6.47 -4.02 7.82
N PHE A 16 7.48 -3.26 7.44
CA PHE A 16 7.30 -2.11 6.58
C PHE A 16 7.33 -2.58 5.12
N LEU A 17 6.30 -2.22 4.35
CA LEU A 17 6.11 -2.63 2.96
C LEU A 17 5.93 -1.40 2.07
N THR A 18 6.36 -1.51 0.82
CA THR A 18 6.06 -0.55 -0.23
C THR A 18 5.43 -1.26 -1.41
N CYS A 19 4.20 -0.94 -1.74
CA CYS A 19 3.51 -1.42 -2.94
C CYS A 19 3.47 -0.28 -3.97
N THR A 20 4.22 -0.40 -5.05
CA THR A 20 4.34 0.62 -6.09
C THR A 20 3.49 0.25 -7.30
N VAL A 21 2.77 1.21 -7.86
CA VAL A 21 2.10 1.04 -9.16
C VAL A 21 3.15 0.92 -10.25
N LEU A 22 2.89 0.06 -11.21
CA LEU A 22 3.78 -0.23 -12.33
C LEU A 22 4.29 1.06 -12.98
N ASN A 23 5.60 1.15 -13.16
CA ASN A 23 6.28 2.31 -13.75
C ASN A 23 5.90 3.66 -13.09
N TRP A 24 5.59 3.65 -11.78
CA TRP A 24 5.21 4.84 -11.02
C TRP A 24 4.03 5.62 -11.59
N ILE A 25 3.13 4.95 -12.33
CA ILE A 25 1.92 5.57 -12.90
C ILE A 25 1.08 6.18 -11.77
N PRO A 26 0.69 7.48 -11.86
CA PRO A 26 -0.08 8.14 -10.80
C PRO A 26 -1.56 7.72 -10.85
N LEU A 27 -1.87 6.58 -10.25
CA LEU A 27 -3.19 5.96 -10.28
C LEU A 27 -4.10 6.47 -9.16
N PHE A 28 -3.53 6.81 -7.99
CA PHE A 28 -4.28 7.20 -6.79
C PHE A 28 -4.53 8.72 -6.72
N THR A 29 -4.83 9.32 -7.85
CA THR A 29 -5.17 10.75 -7.99
C THR A 29 -6.67 11.03 -7.89
N ARG A 30 -7.48 9.96 -7.81
CA ARG A 30 -8.94 10.04 -7.69
C ARG A 30 -9.39 9.39 -6.38
N PRO A 31 -10.34 10.00 -5.64
CA PRO A 31 -10.86 9.38 -4.41
C PRO A 31 -11.35 7.94 -4.60
N ALA A 32 -12.00 7.64 -5.74
CA ALA A 32 -12.51 6.29 -6.02
C ALA A 32 -11.41 5.22 -6.13
N THR A 33 -10.27 5.54 -6.75
CA THR A 33 -9.15 4.58 -6.84
C THR A 33 -8.49 4.34 -5.47
N VAL A 34 -8.41 5.38 -4.63
CA VAL A 34 -7.92 5.25 -3.25
C VAL A 34 -8.89 4.46 -2.41
N GLN A 35 -10.20 4.67 -2.57
CA GLN A 35 -11.23 3.97 -1.80
C GLN A 35 -11.17 2.45 -2.01
N ILE A 36 -10.93 1.98 -3.24
CA ILE A 36 -10.73 0.55 -3.52
C ILE A 36 -9.60 -0.04 -2.68
N VAL A 37 -8.49 0.69 -2.51
CA VAL A 37 -7.36 0.24 -1.69
C VAL A 37 -7.73 0.25 -0.20
N LEU A 38 -8.42 1.31 0.27
CA LEU A 38 -8.85 1.42 1.67
C LEU A 38 -9.83 0.30 2.04
N ASP A 39 -10.82 0.03 1.19
CA ASP A 39 -11.81 -1.03 1.42
C ASP A 39 -11.13 -2.41 1.49
N ALA A 40 -10.15 -2.65 0.62
CA ALA A 40 -9.36 -3.87 0.65
C ALA A 40 -8.51 -4.00 1.93
N LEU A 41 -7.91 -2.91 2.41
CA LEU A 41 -7.17 -2.90 3.68
C LEU A 41 -8.10 -3.16 4.87
N LEU A 42 -9.24 -2.50 4.92
CA LEU A 42 -10.26 -2.71 5.97
C LEU A 42 -10.75 -4.16 5.98
N TYR A 43 -11.04 -4.73 4.80
CA TYR A 43 -11.42 -6.13 4.67
C TYR A 43 -10.33 -7.07 5.24
N ARG A 44 -9.04 -6.79 4.96
CA ARG A 44 -7.94 -7.59 5.51
C ARG A 44 -7.85 -7.49 7.04
N GLN A 45 -8.10 -6.32 7.62
CA GLN A 45 -8.17 -6.16 9.06
C GLN A 45 -9.31 -6.98 9.68
N GLN A 46 -10.50 -6.92 9.08
CA GLN A 46 -11.70 -7.56 9.62
C GLN A 46 -11.75 -9.08 9.43
N GLN A 47 -11.25 -9.58 8.30
CA GLN A 47 -11.41 -10.99 7.91
C GLN A 47 -10.12 -11.80 7.97
N HIS A 48 -8.97 -11.16 8.03
CA HIS A 48 -7.66 -11.83 7.96
C HIS A 48 -6.68 -11.38 9.05
N ASN A 49 -7.18 -10.75 10.10
CA ASN A 49 -6.42 -10.34 11.28
C ASN A 49 -5.19 -9.46 10.96
N TRP A 50 -5.26 -8.65 9.91
CA TRP A 50 -4.19 -7.69 9.68
C TRP A 50 -4.16 -6.65 10.78
N ARG A 51 -3.03 -6.52 11.44
CA ARG A 51 -2.74 -5.43 12.37
C ARG A 51 -1.99 -4.33 11.61
N ILE A 52 -2.70 -3.31 11.20
CA ILE A 52 -2.11 -2.15 10.52
C ILE A 52 -1.69 -1.14 11.59
N TYR A 53 -0.40 -0.85 11.66
CA TYR A 53 0.17 0.15 12.57
C TYR A 53 0.28 1.52 11.92
N GLY A 54 0.50 1.57 10.61
CA GLY A 54 0.56 2.81 9.88
C GLY A 54 0.43 2.61 8.39
N TYR A 55 -0.07 3.62 7.69
CA TYR A 55 -0.17 3.63 6.24
C TYR A 55 -0.13 5.04 5.67
N VAL A 56 0.29 5.15 4.42
CA VAL A 56 0.07 6.31 3.56
C VAL A 56 -0.12 5.85 2.12
N ILE A 57 -1.17 6.36 1.47
CA ILE A 57 -1.42 6.16 0.04
C ILE A 57 -1.06 7.47 -0.64
N LEU A 58 -0.05 7.41 -1.50
CA LEU A 58 0.40 8.51 -2.36
C LEU A 58 -0.08 8.26 -3.79
N GLU A 59 0.16 9.20 -4.69
CA GLU A 59 -0.37 9.17 -6.05
C GLU A 59 -0.07 7.87 -6.83
N ASN A 60 1.02 7.17 -6.50
CA ASN A 60 1.52 6.01 -7.25
C ASN A 60 2.06 4.87 -6.37
N HIS A 61 1.96 4.95 -5.07
CA HIS A 61 2.37 3.88 -4.18
C HIS A 61 1.71 3.96 -2.80
N LEU A 62 1.75 2.82 -2.12
CA LEU A 62 1.29 2.63 -0.75
C LEU A 62 2.49 2.23 0.11
N HIS A 63 2.74 2.95 1.20
CA HIS A 63 3.54 2.44 2.31
C HIS A 63 2.63 1.87 3.38
N LEU A 64 3.01 0.73 3.93
CA LEU A 64 2.23 0.02 4.92
C LEU A 64 3.14 -0.54 6.01
N LEU A 65 2.77 -0.33 7.26
CA LEU A 65 3.38 -0.95 8.43
C LEU A 65 2.36 -1.93 9.00
N VAL A 66 2.59 -3.22 8.83
CA VAL A 66 1.58 -4.27 9.04
C VAL A 66 2.18 -5.54 9.58
N GLN A 67 1.40 -6.24 10.41
CA GLN A 67 1.64 -7.59 10.87
C GLN A 67 0.45 -8.48 10.47
N ALA A 68 0.72 -9.66 9.98
CA ALA A 68 -0.30 -10.67 9.68
C ALA A 68 0.34 -12.05 9.58
N ASP A 69 -0.43 -13.09 9.88
CA ASP A 69 -0.03 -14.46 9.61
C ASP A 69 0.08 -14.66 8.10
N GLU A 70 1.04 -15.48 7.67
CA GLU A 70 1.29 -15.75 6.23
C GLU A 70 1.32 -14.48 5.36
N LEU A 71 1.87 -13.39 5.89
CA LEU A 71 1.87 -12.08 5.24
C LEU A 71 2.27 -12.10 3.75
N PRO A 72 3.23 -12.93 3.27
CA PRO A 72 3.54 -13.02 1.85
C PRO A 72 2.35 -13.43 0.98
N ASN A 73 1.63 -14.47 1.39
CA ASN A 73 0.46 -15.00 0.67
C ASN A 73 -0.69 -14.00 0.73
N GLN A 74 -0.96 -13.46 1.91
CA GLN A 74 -2.02 -12.47 2.09
C GLN A 74 -1.76 -11.18 1.31
N LEU A 75 -0.50 -10.71 1.23
CA LEU A 75 -0.12 -9.55 0.44
C LEU A 75 -0.27 -9.82 -1.07
N ALA A 76 0.07 -11.02 -1.52
CA ALA A 76 -0.16 -11.42 -2.91
C ALA A 76 -1.66 -11.39 -3.27
N HIS A 77 -2.51 -11.90 -2.39
CA HIS A 77 -3.96 -11.83 -2.55
C HIS A 77 -4.49 -10.39 -2.54
N PHE A 78 -4.01 -9.55 -1.62
CA PHE A 78 -4.35 -8.12 -1.58
C PHE A 78 -3.99 -7.42 -2.89
N LYS A 79 -2.76 -7.62 -3.40
CA LYS A 79 -2.30 -7.03 -4.65
C LYS A 79 -3.10 -7.54 -5.85
N SER A 80 -3.42 -8.83 -5.90
CA SER A 80 -4.21 -9.42 -6.97
C SER A 80 -5.64 -8.89 -6.98
N TYR A 81 -6.28 -8.84 -5.82
CA TYR A 81 -7.64 -8.33 -5.68
C TYR A 81 -7.73 -6.84 -6.06
N THR A 82 -6.89 -6.00 -5.46
CA THR A 82 -6.90 -4.55 -5.74
C THR A 82 -6.55 -4.25 -7.19
N ALA A 83 -5.64 -5.02 -7.81
CA ALA A 83 -5.33 -4.88 -9.23
C ALA A 83 -6.56 -5.12 -10.10
N ARG A 84 -7.32 -6.19 -9.84
CA ARG A 84 -8.56 -6.49 -10.58
C ARG A 84 -9.57 -5.36 -10.41
N GLN A 85 -9.89 -4.98 -9.17
CA GLN A 85 -10.88 -3.94 -8.90
C GLN A 85 -10.51 -2.59 -9.54
N LEU A 86 -9.24 -2.22 -9.49
CA LEU A 86 -8.76 -0.98 -10.10
C LEU A 86 -8.82 -1.03 -11.63
N ILE A 87 -8.47 -2.16 -12.24
CA ILE A 87 -8.57 -2.33 -13.71
C ILE A 87 -10.04 -2.30 -14.15
N ASP A 88 -10.92 -3.03 -13.45
CA ASP A 88 -12.37 -3.03 -13.74
C ASP A 88 -12.95 -1.60 -13.63
N TYR A 89 -12.56 -0.84 -12.60
CA TYR A 89 -12.94 0.56 -12.44
C TYR A 89 -12.42 1.43 -13.60
N LEU A 90 -11.15 1.29 -13.99
CA LEU A 90 -10.57 2.05 -15.10
C LEU A 90 -11.26 1.75 -16.44
N GLN A 91 -11.66 0.50 -16.66
CA GLN A 91 -12.42 0.10 -17.84
C GLN A 91 -13.83 0.72 -17.82
N ALA A 92 -14.51 0.67 -16.67
CA ALA A 92 -15.86 1.23 -16.49
C ALA A 92 -15.91 2.74 -16.76
N ILE A 93 -14.85 3.49 -16.44
CA ILE A 93 -14.76 4.93 -16.69
C ILE A 93 -14.05 5.28 -18.02
N ASN A 94 -13.77 4.29 -18.87
CA ASN A 94 -13.05 4.45 -20.14
C ASN A 94 -11.71 5.18 -20.02
N ALA A 95 -10.92 4.86 -18.97
CA ALA A 95 -9.61 5.46 -18.73
C ALA A 95 -8.52 4.85 -19.65
N GLU A 96 -8.75 4.90 -20.96
CA GLU A 96 -7.93 4.24 -21.98
C GLU A 96 -6.43 4.54 -21.87
N ARG A 97 -6.07 5.79 -21.57
CA ARG A 97 -4.66 6.20 -21.45
C ARG A 97 -3.94 5.42 -20.36
N LEU A 98 -4.57 5.28 -19.19
CA LEU A 98 -4.00 4.53 -18.05
C LEU A 98 -3.94 3.04 -18.39
N LEU A 99 -5.00 2.49 -18.98
CA LEU A 99 -5.05 1.07 -19.38
C LEU A 99 -3.96 0.76 -20.42
N LYS A 100 -3.77 1.62 -21.44
CA LYS A 100 -2.69 1.47 -22.41
C LYS A 100 -1.30 1.51 -21.76
N GLN A 101 -1.08 2.37 -20.77
CA GLN A 101 0.19 2.40 -20.02
C GLN A 101 0.40 1.13 -19.20
N LEU A 102 -0.62 0.64 -18.47
CA LEU A 102 -0.55 -0.59 -17.68
C LEU A 102 -0.32 -1.84 -18.54
N ASN A 103 -0.83 -1.85 -19.77
CA ASN A 103 -0.54 -2.89 -20.75
C ASN A 103 0.89 -2.76 -21.31
N TRP A 104 1.29 -1.57 -21.74
CA TRP A 104 2.58 -1.31 -22.37
C TRP A 104 3.77 -1.65 -21.46
N PHE A 105 3.70 -1.23 -20.18
CA PHE A 105 4.77 -1.46 -19.22
C PHE A 105 4.69 -2.84 -18.56
N ARG A 106 3.67 -3.63 -18.86
CA ARG A 106 3.54 -5.00 -18.35
C ARG A 106 4.78 -5.81 -18.68
N LYS A 107 5.33 -6.50 -17.69
CA LYS A 107 6.53 -7.32 -17.86
C LYS A 107 6.28 -8.48 -18.82
N ALA A 108 7.21 -8.75 -19.73
CA ALA A 108 7.05 -9.73 -20.81
C ALA A 108 6.68 -11.15 -20.34
N HIS A 109 7.11 -11.54 -19.13
CA HIS A 109 6.79 -12.85 -18.56
C HIS A 109 5.34 -12.96 -17.99
N LYS A 110 4.60 -11.86 -17.91
CA LYS A 110 3.20 -11.83 -17.46
C LYS A 110 2.26 -12.05 -18.64
N THR A 111 2.31 -13.23 -19.25
CA THR A 111 1.53 -13.57 -20.44
C THR A 111 0.08 -13.97 -20.13
N ASP A 112 -0.23 -14.23 -18.84
CA ASP A 112 -1.52 -14.67 -18.33
C ASP A 112 -2.54 -13.53 -18.13
N ARG A 113 -2.18 -12.28 -18.46
CA ARG A 113 -3.01 -11.09 -18.24
C ARG A 113 -2.70 -9.98 -19.22
N ASP A 114 -3.69 -9.11 -19.48
CA ASP A 114 -3.53 -7.95 -20.37
C ASP A 114 -2.88 -6.76 -19.66
N TYR A 115 -3.06 -6.64 -18.35
CA TYR A 115 -2.59 -5.51 -17.55
C TYR A 115 -1.76 -5.97 -16.36
N GLN A 116 -0.77 -5.18 -16.00
CA GLN A 116 -0.07 -5.29 -14.73
C GLN A 116 -0.24 -3.98 -13.97
N LEU A 117 -0.78 -4.03 -12.74
CA LEU A 117 -1.00 -2.83 -11.94
C LEU A 117 0.14 -2.57 -10.96
N TRP A 118 0.54 -3.59 -10.21
CA TRP A 118 1.57 -3.45 -9.20
C TRP A 118 2.93 -3.91 -9.72
N GLU A 119 3.99 -3.18 -9.32
CA GLU A 119 5.36 -3.69 -9.45
C GLU A 119 5.53 -5.01 -8.69
N GLU A 120 6.49 -5.81 -9.14
CA GLU A 120 6.85 -7.04 -8.44
C GLU A 120 7.62 -6.72 -7.16
N GLY A 121 7.37 -7.54 -6.14
CA GLY A 121 7.92 -7.31 -4.82
C GLY A 121 7.14 -6.26 -4.02
N SER A 122 7.60 -6.04 -2.80
CA SER A 122 7.02 -5.07 -1.86
C SER A 122 8.08 -4.52 -0.91
N HIS A 123 9.36 -4.81 -1.15
CA HIS A 123 10.50 -4.36 -0.35
C HIS A 123 10.29 -4.50 1.16
N PRO A 124 9.95 -5.72 1.66
CA PRO A 124 9.64 -5.90 3.06
C PRO A 124 10.87 -5.63 3.93
N GLN A 125 10.67 -4.86 4.98
CA GLN A 125 11.65 -4.63 6.04
C GLN A 125 11.04 -5.07 7.35
N LEU A 126 11.68 -6.03 8.03
CA LEU A 126 11.30 -6.49 9.35
C LEU A 126 11.44 -5.36 10.37
N ILE A 127 10.47 -5.26 11.28
CA ILE A 127 10.50 -4.34 12.41
C ILE A 127 10.65 -5.19 13.67
N ASP A 128 11.83 -5.15 14.25
CA ASP A 128 12.22 -5.98 15.38
C ASP A 128 12.39 -5.19 16.70
N ASN A 129 12.24 -3.87 16.64
CA ASN A 129 12.31 -3.02 17.83
C ASN A 129 11.46 -1.75 17.71
N PRO A 130 11.09 -1.11 18.86
CA PRO A 130 10.24 0.07 18.90
C PRO A 130 10.80 1.29 18.18
N ASP A 131 12.12 1.49 18.19
CA ASP A 131 12.72 2.69 17.59
C ASP A 131 12.66 2.65 16.07
N VAL A 132 12.88 1.46 15.47
CA VAL A 132 12.69 1.26 14.03
C VAL A 132 11.21 1.43 13.65
N LEU A 133 10.29 0.97 14.49
CA LEU A 133 8.86 1.18 14.26
C LEU A 133 8.50 2.66 14.23
N ARG A 134 8.94 3.45 15.23
CA ARG A 134 8.74 4.91 15.26
C ARG A 134 9.33 5.57 14.02
N GLN A 135 10.57 5.24 13.67
CA GLN A 135 11.22 5.77 12.47
C GLN A 135 10.40 5.52 11.20
N LYS A 136 9.77 4.32 11.08
CA LYS A 136 8.93 4.00 9.92
C LYS A 136 7.59 4.72 9.96
N LEU A 137 6.99 4.91 11.13
CA LEU A 137 5.79 5.73 11.29
C LEU A 137 6.06 7.18 10.89
N ASP A 138 7.15 7.76 11.39
CA ASP A 138 7.57 9.12 11.02
C ASP A 138 7.80 9.23 9.50
N TYR A 139 8.47 8.24 8.92
CA TYR A 139 8.67 8.19 7.47
C TYR A 139 7.34 8.17 6.70
N ILE A 140 6.37 7.32 7.11
CA ILE A 140 5.04 7.22 6.53
C ILE A 140 4.32 8.56 6.62
N HIS A 141 4.25 9.14 7.83
CA HIS A 141 3.47 10.34 8.10
C HIS A 141 4.07 11.60 7.47
N LEU A 142 5.38 11.73 7.48
CA LEU A 142 6.09 12.88 6.90
C LEU A 142 6.25 12.80 5.37
N ASN A 143 5.94 11.66 4.74
CA ASN A 143 6.14 11.50 3.31
C ASN A 143 5.39 12.56 2.46
N PRO A 144 4.08 12.85 2.70
CA PRO A 144 3.38 13.90 1.97
C PRO A 144 3.92 15.32 2.24
N VAL A 145 4.40 15.58 3.46
CA VAL A 145 5.01 16.87 3.82
C VAL A 145 6.33 17.07 3.08
N LYS A 146 7.21 16.06 3.10
CA LYS A 146 8.51 16.11 2.39
C LYS A 146 8.36 16.26 0.88
N ARG A 147 7.22 15.85 0.32
CA ARG A 147 6.86 16.03 -1.09
C ARG A 147 6.22 17.39 -1.37
N GLY A 148 5.96 18.19 -0.35
CA GLY A 148 5.31 19.50 -0.49
C GLY A 148 3.81 19.43 -0.83
N TYR A 149 3.15 18.30 -0.54
CA TYR A 149 1.72 18.14 -0.80
C TYR A 149 0.86 18.78 0.29
N VAL A 150 1.33 18.77 1.52
CA VAL A 150 0.68 19.36 2.70
C VAL A 150 1.74 19.90 3.66
N ASP A 151 1.33 20.83 4.52
CA ASP A 151 2.23 21.43 5.53
C ASP A 151 2.36 20.58 6.79
N LEU A 152 1.30 19.86 7.18
CA LEU A 152 1.28 18.99 8.35
C LEU A 152 0.86 17.57 7.97
N PRO A 153 1.41 16.53 8.62
CA PRO A 153 1.12 15.13 8.29
C PRO A 153 -0.37 14.77 8.32
N GLU A 154 -1.12 15.28 9.30
CA GLU A 154 -2.56 15.05 9.49
C GLU A 154 -3.44 15.71 8.43
N HIS A 155 -2.88 16.64 7.65
CA HIS A 155 -3.59 17.24 6.51
C HIS A 155 -3.68 16.27 5.32
N TRP A 156 -2.79 15.26 5.23
CA TRP A 156 -2.89 14.25 4.20
C TRP A 156 -3.98 13.22 4.55
N ARG A 157 -5.13 13.34 3.85
CA ARG A 157 -6.32 12.51 4.11
C ARG A 157 -6.05 11.01 4.08
N TYR A 158 -5.20 10.54 3.19
CA TYR A 158 -4.95 9.12 2.92
C TYR A 158 -3.76 8.57 3.70
N SER A 159 -3.67 8.94 4.96
CA SER A 159 -2.62 8.54 5.89
C SER A 159 -3.18 8.25 7.28
N SER A 160 -2.48 7.40 8.02
CA SER A 160 -2.75 7.15 9.44
C SER A 160 -2.27 8.28 10.37
N ALA A 161 -1.71 9.38 9.85
CA ALA A 161 -1.23 10.49 10.68
C ALA A 161 -2.33 11.05 11.59
N ARG A 162 -3.58 11.16 11.11
CA ARG A 162 -4.74 11.61 11.93
C ARG A 162 -4.96 10.74 13.15
N ASN A 163 -4.87 9.41 13.01
CA ASN A 163 -5.04 8.50 14.15
C ASN A 163 -4.01 8.77 15.25
N TYR A 164 -2.78 9.11 14.88
CA TYR A 164 -1.69 9.43 15.80
C TYR A 164 -1.79 10.84 16.38
N ALA A 165 -2.47 11.76 15.68
CA ALA A 165 -2.83 13.09 16.16
C ALA A 165 -4.11 13.12 17.04
N GLY A 166 -4.69 11.95 17.36
CA GLY A 166 -5.90 11.85 18.16
C GLY A 166 -7.19 12.20 17.41
N GLN A 167 -7.15 12.19 16.08
CA GLN A 167 -8.29 12.45 15.20
C GLN A 167 -8.78 11.15 14.55
N ASP A 168 -9.99 11.18 13.99
CA ASP A 168 -10.52 10.05 13.23
C ASP A 168 -9.81 9.91 11.88
N GLY A 169 -9.17 8.76 11.69
CA GLY A 169 -8.60 8.34 10.41
C GLY A 169 -9.57 7.54 9.55
N LEU A 170 -9.20 7.26 8.30
CA LEU A 170 -10.04 6.46 7.37
C LEU A 170 -10.02 4.96 7.66
N LEU A 171 -8.96 4.46 8.32
CA LEU A 171 -8.85 3.09 8.80
C LEU A 171 -8.48 3.11 10.29
N PRO A 172 -8.96 2.14 11.08
CA PRO A 172 -8.42 1.93 12.42
C PRO A 172 -6.97 1.49 12.36
N VAL A 173 -6.16 1.90 13.34
CA VAL A 173 -4.76 1.47 13.45
C VAL A 173 -4.48 0.91 14.84
N TYR A 174 -3.62 -0.09 14.89
CA TYR A 174 -3.09 -0.63 16.13
C TYR A 174 -1.96 0.26 16.64
N ARG A 175 -1.99 0.60 17.94
CA ARG A 175 -0.96 1.41 18.59
C ARG A 175 -0.21 0.66 19.69
N ASP A 176 -0.70 -0.53 20.03
CA ASP A 176 -0.07 -1.42 21.02
C ASP A 176 0.99 -2.25 20.30
N TRP A 177 2.25 -1.81 20.39
CA TRP A 177 3.40 -2.43 19.75
C TRP A 177 4.50 -2.62 20.77
N PHE A 178 4.90 -3.91 20.95
CA PHE A 178 5.84 -4.48 21.93
C PHE A 178 5.37 -4.42 23.39
#